data_63879c68be3202a98be5ff8f9763614b
#
_entry.id   63879c68be3202a98be5ff8f9763614b
#
_cell.length_a   1.000
_cell.length_b   1.000
_cell.length_c   1.000
_cell.angle_alpha   90.00
_cell.angle_beta   90.00
_cell.angle_gamma   90.00
#
_symmetry.space_group_name_H-M   'P 1'
#
loop_
_entity.id
_entity.type
_entity.pdbx_description
1 polymer ?
#
loop_
_entity_poly.entity_id
_entity_poly.type
_entity_poly.pdbx_seq_one_letter_code
_entity_poly.pdbx_strand_id
1 'polypeptide(L)'
;MRQDARANAAISILDNFLVGQNLNSVLSRWAKNNRYAGSSDRESIRNIVFDVLRVKKTLTSVLEKEKQLINGRALVFLHSVFYALNLDDIFTGREYGPKKLTL
;
A
#
# COMPACT_ATOMS: atom_id res chain seq x y z
N MET A 1 12.50 2.06 -8.86
CA MET A 1 12.17 1.60 -7.48
C MET A 1 11.92 0.11 -7.47
N ARG A 2 12.29 -0.56 -6.41
CA ARG A 2 11.95 -1.97 -6.22
C ARG A 2 10.47 -2.13 -5.89
N GLN A 3 9.95 -3.33 -6.08
CA GLN A 3 8.56 -3.68 -5.76
C GLN A 3 8.21 -3.37 -4.29
N ASP A 4 9.10 -3.70 -3.37
CA ASP A 4 8.87 -3.44 -1.94
C ASP A 4 8.78 -1.95 -1.62
N ALA A 5 9.60 -1.12 -2.24
CA ALA A 5 9.55 0.33 -2.06
C ALA A 5 8.25 0.92 -2.62
N ARG A 6 7.77 0.43 -3.75
CA ARG A 6 6.48 0.84 -4.33
C ARG A 6 5.32 0.47 -3.40
N ALA A 7 5.35 -0.73 -2.85
CA ALA A 7 4.34 -1.19 -1.90
C ALA A 7 4.34 -0.32 -0.63
N ASN A 8 5.52 0.03 -0.12
CA ASN A 8 5.63 0.87 1.06
C ASN A 8 5.08 2.28 0.80
N ALA A 9 5.34 2.83 -0.38
CA ALA A 9 4.75 4.10 -0.79
C ALA A 9 3.23 4.03 -0.83
N ALA A 10 2.68 2.96 -1.39
CA ALA A 10 1.23 2.74 -1.44
C ALA A 10 0.63 2.63 -0.04
N ILE A 11 1.30 1.96 0.88
CA ILE A 11 0.88 1.85 2.28
C ILE A 11 0.77 3.24 2.91
N SER A 12 1.79 4.08 2.74
CA SER A 12 1.81 5.44 3.27
C SER A 12 0.66 6.28 2.70
N ILE A 13 0.43 6.20 1.40
CA ILE A 13 -0.66 6.91 0.73
C ILE A 13 -2.02 6.45 1.27
N LEU A 14 -2.21 5.13 1.41
CA LEU A 14 -3.44 4.57 1.94
C LEU A 14 -3.68 5.01 3.39
N ASP A 15 -2.65 5.05 4.23
CA ASP A 15 -2.77 5.51 5.61
C ASP A 15 -3.30 6.95 5.67
N ASN A 16 -2.78 7.83 4.84
CA ASN A 16 -3.25 9.22 4.77
C ASN A 16 -4.68 9.32 4.24
N PHE A 17 -5.01 8.50 3.26
CA PHE A 17 -6.37 8.45 2.73
C PHE A 17 -7.37 7.98 3.80
N LEU A 18 -7.00 6.94 4.57
CA LEU A 18 -7.88 6.35 5.59
C LEU A 18 -8.19 7.31 6.74
N VAL A 19 -7.31 8.27 7.02
CA VAL A 19 -7.58 9.30 8.03
C VAL A 19 -8.31 10.51 7.48
N GLY A 20 -8.83 10.41 6.25
CA GLY A 20 -9.74 11.41 5.68
C GLY A 20 -9.12 12.40 4.72
N GLN A 21 -7.86 12.27 4.36
CA GLN A 21 -7.23 13.17 3.39
C GLN A 21 -7.69 12.84 1.97
N ASN A 22 -7.76 13.86 1.12
CA ASN A 22 -8.14 13.71 -0.28
C ASN A 22 -7.08 12.90 -1.04
N LEU A 23 -7.51 11.85 -1.74
CA LEU A 23 -6.59 10.92 -2.41
C LEU A 23 -5.71 11.61 -3.44
N ASN A 24 -6.27 12.47 -4.29
CA ASN A 24 -5.49 13.15 -5.31
C ASN A 24 -4.44 14.07 -4.69
N SER A 25 -4.79 14.74 -3.59
CA SER A 25 -3.85 15.58 -2.84
C SER A 25 -2.72 14.76 -2.23
N VAL A 26 -3.04 13.61 -1.67
CA VAL A 26 -2.04 12.70 -1.09
C VAL A 26 -1.09 12.20 -2.17
N LEU A 27 -1.61 11.75 -3.31
CA LEU A 27 -0.80 11.28 -4.44
C LEU A 27 0.13 12.38 -4.97
N SER A 28 -0.40 13.59 -5.15
CA SER A 28 0.39 14.72 -5.64
C SER A 28 1.50 15.11 -4.66
N ARG A 29 1.17 15.15 -3.38
CA ARG A 29 2.15 15.49 -2.33
C ARG A 29 3.24 14.44 -2.26
N TRP A 30 2.87 13.16 -2.35
CA TRP A 30 3.87 12.09 -2.35
C TRP A 30 4.83 12.26 -3.52
N ALA A 31 4.31 12.50 -4.72
CA ALA A 31 5.14 12.68 -5.91
C ALA A 31 6.11 13.87 -5.78
N LYS A 32 5.65 14.98 -5.21
CA LYS A 32 6.49 16.15 -4.96
C LYS A 32 7.61 15.87 -3.97
N ASN A 33 7.32 15.08 -2.94
CA ASN A 33 8.27 14.78 -1.87
C ASN A 33 9.22 13.64 -2.25
N ASN A 34 8.97 12.94 -3.34
CA ASN A 34 9.74 11.77 -3.76
C ASN A 34 10.08 11.88 -5.25
N ARG A 35 10.77 12.96 -5.61
CA ARG A 35 11.07 13.26 -7.03
C ARG A 35 11.97 12.25 -7.71
N TYR A 36 12.67 11.43 -6.95
CA TYR A 36 13.48 10.33 -7.49
C TYR A 36 12.60 9.24 -8.15
N ALA A 37 11.33 9.18 -7.80
CA ALA A 37 10.40 8.25 -8.43
C ALA A 37 10.05 8.72 -9.84
N GLY A 38 10.34 7.91 -10.84
CA GLY A 38 10.00 8.19 -12.23
C GLY A 38 8.50 8.05 -12.49
N SER A 39 8.09 8.42 -13.72
CA SER A 39 6.68 8.32 -14.12
C SER A 39 6.15 6.90 -14.04
N SER A 40 6.98 5.91 -14.42
CA SER A 40 6.63 4.50 -14.35
C SER A 40 6.41 4.05 -12.90
N ASP A 41 7.26 4.50 -11.98
CA ASP A 41 7.11 4.18 -10.56
C ASP A 41 5.86 4.80 -9.98
N ARG A 42 5.59 6.06 -10.31
CA ARG A 42 4.38 6.76 -9.86
C ARG A 42 3.11 6.08 -10.36
N GLU A 43 3.12 5.62 -11.61
CA GLU A 43 1.99 4.89 -12.18
C GLU A 43 1.78 3.55 -11.47
N SER A 44 2.86 2.80 -11.22
CA SER A 44 2.78 1.52 -10.50
C SER A 44 2.23 1.71 -9.08
N ILE A 45 2.69 2.74 -8.38
CA ILE A 45 2.21 3.04 -7.02
C ILE A 45 0.72 3.40 -7.06
N ARG A 46 0.32 4.24 -8.01
CA ARG A 46 -1.09 4.61 -8.20
C ARG A 46 -1.94 3.37 -8.46
N ASN A 47 -1.46 2.47 -9.31
CA ASN A 47 -2.18 1.23 -9.61
C ASN A 47 -2.37 0.35 -8.37
N ILE A 48 -1.34 0.23 -7.53
CA ILE A 48 -1.47 -0.52 -6.27
C ILE A 48 -2.56 0.10 -5.40
N VAL A 49 -2.52 1.42 -5.22
CA VAL A 49 -3.50 2.14 -4.40
C VAL A 49 -4.92 1.92 -4.93
N PHE A 50 -5.14 2.11 -6.23
CA PHE A 50 -6.47 1.96 -6.82
C PHE A 50 -6.95 0.52 -6.83
N ASP A 51 -6.05 -0.45 -7.03
CA ASP A 51 -6.41 -1.87 -6.96
C ASP A 51 -6.90 -2.25 -5.58
N VAL A 52 -6.21 -1.77 -4.54
CA VAL A 52 -6.62 -1.99 -3.14
C VAL A 52 -7.97 -1.32 -2.88
N LEU A 53 -8.13 -0.06 -3.30
CA LEU A 53 -9.36 0.69 -3.04
C LEU A 53 -10.56 0.09 -3.77
N ARG A 54 -10.35 -0.51 -4.94
CA ARG A 54 -11.43 -1.16 -5.70
C ARG A 54 -12.09 -2.28 -4.90
N VAL A 55 -11.33 -2.98 -4.09
CA VAL A 55 -11.81 -4.10 -3.27
C VAL A 55 -11.79 -3.80 -1.77
N LYS A 56 -11.63 -2.54 -1.40
CA LYS A 56 -11.49 -2.10 -0.01
C LYS A 56 -12.61 -2.61 0.89
N LYS A 57 -13.84 -2.57 0.41
CA LYS A 57 -14.99 -3.01 1.20
C LYS A 57 -14.87 -4.48 1.62
N THR A 58 -14.47 -5.33 0.68
CA THR A 58 -14.23 -6.75 0.96
C THR A 58 -13.08 -6.94 1.92
N LEU A 59 -11.95 -6.26 1.69
CA LEU A 59 -10.78 -6.36 2.55
C LEU A 59 -11.09 -5.90 3.97
N THR A 60 -11.78 -4.78 4.11
CA THR A 60 -12.19 -4.22 5.40
C THR A 60 -13.10 -5.18 6.16
N SER A 61 -14.05 -5.80 5.46
CA SER A 61 -14.96 -6.78 6.05
C SER A 61 -14.20 -7.97 6.64
N VAL A 62 -13.21 -8.49 5.91
CA VAL A 62 -12.38 -9.60 6.39
C VAL A 62 -11.57 -9.18 7.62
N LEU A 63 -10.94 -8.00 7.58
CA LEU A 63 -10.13 -7.50 8.70
C LEU A 63 -10.99 -7.29 9.95
N GLU A 64 -12.20 -6.78 9.81
CA GLU A 64 -13.13 -6.61 10.93
C GLU A 64 -13.52 -7.94 11.56
N LYS A 65 -13.81 -8.95 10.73
CA LYS A 65 -14.11 -10.29 11.20
C LYS A 65 -12.98 -10.88 12.03
N GLU A 66 -11.75 -10.66 11.60
CA GLU A 66 -10.55 -11.15 12.27
C GLU A 66 -10.07 -10.23 13.39
N LYS A 67 -10.83 -9.17 13.69
CA LYS A 67 -10.51 -8.18 14.73
C LYS A 67 -9.13 -7.56 14.54
N GLN A 68 -8.75 -7.33 13.29
CA GLN A 68 -7.48 -6.70 12.92
C GLN A 68 -7.66 -5.20 12.69
N LEU A 69 -6.60 -4.43 12.92
CA LEU A 69 -6.59 -3.02 12.62
C LEU A 69 -6.70 -2.80 11.11
N ILE A 70 -7.47 -1.78 10.72
CA ILE A 70 -7.59 -1.37 9.33
C ILE A 70 -6.62 -0.22 9.08
N ASN A 71 -5.54 -0.51 8.37
CA ASN A 71 -4.55 0.48 7.96
C ASN A 71 -3.99 0.10 6.59
N GLY A 72 -3.13 0.95 6.04
CA GLY A 72 -2.55 0.72 4.73
C GLY A 72 -1.80 -0.61 4.64
N ARG A 73 -1.00 -0.91 5.66
CA ARG A 73 -0.23 -2.17 5.71
C ARG A 73 -1.16 -3.40 5.69
N ALA A 74 -2.21 -3.39 6.50
CA ALA A 74 -3.16 -4.51 6.55
C ALA A 74 -3.88 -4.68 5.22
N LEU A 75 -4.29 -3.58 4.58
CA LEU A 75 -4.98 -3.63 3.29
C LEU A 75 -4.05 -4.16 2.19
N VAL A 76 -2.81 -3.69 2.11
CA VAL A 76 -1.85 -4.16 1.12
C VAL A 76 -1.50 -5.63 1.36
N PHE A 77 -1.32 -6.02 2.62
CA PHE A 77 -1.06 -7.41 2.98
C PHE A 77 -2.19 -8.33 2.48
N LEU A 78 -3.43 -8.02 2.86
CA LEU A 78 -4.57 -8.87 2.52
C LEU A 78 -4.83 -8.90 1.01
N HIS A 79 -4.68 -7.76 0.34
CA HIS A 79 -4.75 -7.68 -1.12
C HIS A 79 -3.72 -8.61 -1.76
N SER A 80 -2.48 -8.59 -1.24
CA SER A 80 -1.40 -9.44 -1.74
C SER A 80 -1.72 -10.92 -1.57
N VAL A 81 -2.32 -11.29 -0.42
CA VAL A 81 -2.76 -12.66 -0.17
C VAL A 81 -3.85 -13.08 -1.16
N PHE A 82 -4.85 -12.24 -1.38
CA PHE A 82 -5.96 -12.54 -2.28
C PHE A 82 -5.51 -12.76 -3.71
N TYR A 83 -4.50 -12.02 -4.16
CA TYR A 83 -3.98 -12.12 -5.52
C TYR A 83 -2.73 -12.99 -5.63
N ALA A 84 -2.44 -13.75 -4.56
CA ALA A 84 -1.35 -14.74 -4.51
C ALA A 84 0.02 -14.14 -4.87
N LEU A 85 0.27 -12.90 -4.45
CA LEU A 85 1.56 -12.25 -4.65
C LEU A 85 2.60 -12.80 -3.67
N ASN A 86 3.87 -12.72 -4.02
CA ASN A 86 4.93 -13.19 -3.14
C ASN A 86 5.15 -12.19 -2.01
N LEU A 87 4.72 -12.55 -0.80
CA LEU A 87 4.80 -11.67 0.37
C LEU A 87 6.24 -11.34 0.76
N ASP A 88 7.18 -12.26 0.56
CA ASP A 88 8.58 -12.04 0.90
C ASP A 88 9.25 -10.98 0.01
N ASP A 89 8.75 -10.81 -1.21
CA ASP A 89 9.23 -9.79 -2.14
C ASP A 89 8.64 -8.40 -1.84
N ILE A 90 7.56 -8.36 -1.06
CA ILE A 90 6.86 -7.12 -0.71
C ILE A 90 7.27 -6.66 0.69
N PHE A 91 7.10 -7.53 1.70
CA PHE A 91 7.39 -7.21 3.10
C PHE A 91 8.82 -7.65 3.43
N THR A 92 9.79 -6.94 2.86
CA THR A 92 11.20 -7.34 2.85
C THR A 92 11.97 -6.92 4.08
N GLY A 93 11.54 -5.85 4.77
CA GLY A 93 12.30 -5.26 5.85
C GLY A 93 13.53 -4.48 5.39
N ARG A 94 13.75 -4.37 4.08
CA ARG A 94 14.87 -3.58 3.53
C ARG A 94 14.60 -2.09 3.67
N GLU A 95 15.66 -1.30 3.52
CA GLU A 95 15.53 0.14 3.43
C GLU A 95 14.52 0.51 2.34
N TYR A 96 13.61 1.42 2.65
CA TYR A 96 12.48 1.88 1.82
C TYR A 96 11.37 0.85 1.60
N GLY A 97 11.53 -0.38 2.05
CA GLY A 97 10.48 -1.40 1.97
C GLY A 97 9.68 -1.50 3.26
N PRO A 98 8.51 -2.14 3.21
CA PRO A 98 7.73 -2.40 4.42
C PRO A 98 8.46 -3.37 5.35
N LYS A 99 8.17 -3.26 6.63
CA LYS A 99 8.73 -4.18 7.63
C LYS A 99 8.31 -5.62 7.32
N LYS A 100 9.20 -6.56 7.68
CA LYS A 100 8.89 -7.98 7.55
C LYS A 100 7.63 -8.34 8.30
N LEU A 101 6.91 -9.34 7.78
CA LEU A 101 5.80 -9.93 8.48
C LEU A 101 6.32 -10.75 9.67
N THR A 102 5.62 -10.62 10.80
CA THR A 102 5.93 -11.39 12.00
C THR A 102 4.79 -12.37 12.27
N LEU A 103 5.13 -13.51 12.80
CA LEU A 103 4.15 -14.52 13.20
C LEU A 103 3.49 -14.14 14.51
#